data_66af137771773138ea03450cb2945a60
#
_entry.id   66af137771773138ea03450cb2945a60
#
_cell.length_a   1.000
_cell.length_b   1.000
_cell.length_c   1.000
_cell.angle_alpha   90.00
_cell.angle_beta   90.00
_cell.angle_gamma   90.00
#
_symmetry.space_group_name_H-M   'P 1'
#
loop_
_entity.id
_entity.type
_entity.pdbx_description
1 polymer ?
#
loop_
_entity_poly.entity_id
_entity_poly.type
_entity_poly.pdbx_seq_one_letter_code
_entity_poly.pdbx_strand_id
1 'polypeptide(L)'
;MMSILITVLIGILGGIAVGMQGPIVAQMSQRIGNAAGTFVVHVSGALLAGMLLAARGGEQIQNWRSLSWYMAGSGFFGVVLYLTLNHTMPRLGATAALALIIIGQLAMGILIDHFGLFGAAVRPIDITRVIGAALLIAGGTLILR
;
A
#
# COMPACT_ATOMS: atom_id res chain seq x y z
N MET A 1 -16.46 5.65 -20.59
CA MET A 1 -16.94 4.64 -19.61
C MET A 1 -16.02 3.41 -19.55
N MET A 2 -15.61 2.81 -20.67
CA MET A 2 -14.74 1.61 -20.68
C MET A 2 -13.38 1.83 -20.00
N SER A 3 -12.75 3.00 -20.15
CA SER A 3 -11.48 3.34 -19.49
C SER A 3 -11.57 3.41 -17.96
N ILE A 4 -12.65 3.94 -17.42
CA ILE A 4 -12.87 4.03 -15.97
C ILE A 4 -13.07 2.62 -15.37
N LEU A 5 -13.85 1.76 -16.04
CA LEU A 5 -14.06 0.39 -15.59
C LEU A 5 -12.75 -0.39 -15.55
N ILE A 6 -11.93 -0.28 -16.59
CA ILE A 6 -10.60 -0.91 -16.64
C ILE A 6 -9.72 -0.41 -15.49
N THR A 7 -9.70 0.89 -15.24
CA THR A 7 -8.92 1.49 -14.14
C THR A 7 -9.39 0.96 -12.78
N VAL A 8 -10.70 0.84 -12.56
CA VAL A 8 -11.27 0.26 -11.33
C VAL A 8 -10.86 -1.20 -11.16
N LEU A 9 -10.97 -2.00 -12.23
CA LEU A 9 -10.57 -3.42 -12.20
C LEU A 9 -9.07 -3.58 -11.88
N ILE A 10 -8.20 -2.77 -12.47
CA ILE A 10 -6.77 -2.77 -12.16
C ILE A 10 -6.53 -2.42 -10.68
N GLY A 11 -7.25 -1.42 -10.15
CA GLY A 11 -7.17 -1.06 -8.74
C GLY A 11 -7.58 -2.21 -7.81
N ILE A 12 -8.67 -2.92 -8.14
CA ILE A 12 -9.13 -4.10 -7.39
C ILE A 12 -8.08 -5.21 -7.43
N LEU A 13 -7.50 -5.49 -8.60
CA LEU A 13 -6.42 -6.49 -8.74
C LEU A 13 -5.21 -6.15 -7.86
N GLY A 14 -4.82 -4.87 -7.81
CA GLY A 14 -3.77 -4.41 -6.91
C GLY A 14 -4.13 -4.66 -5.44
N GLY A 15 -5.38 -4.37 -5.05
CA GLY A 15 -5.89 -4.65 -3.72
C GLY A 15 -5.85 -6.14 -3.36
N ILE A 16 -6.25 -7.02 -4.29
CA ILE A 16 -6.18 -8.49 -4.12
C ILE A 16 -4.73 -8.92 -3.91
N ALA A 17 -3.79 -8.41 -4.71
CA ALA A 17 -2.38 -8.75 -4.60
C ALA A 17 -1.81 -8.39 -3.21
N VAL A 18 -2.11 -7.19 -2.71
CA VAL A 18 -1.72 -6.75 -1.36
C VAL A 18 -2.41 -7.61 -0.28
N GLY A 19 -3.70 -7.92 -0.47
CA GLY A 19 -4.47 -8.77 0.42
C GLY A 19 -3.91 -10.19 0.56
N MET A 20 -3.36 -10.75 -0.51
CA MET A 20 -2.67 -12.05 -0.49
C MET A 20 -1.26 -11.95 0.10
N GLN A 21 -0.52 -10.90 -0.23
CA GLN A 21 0.87 -10.72 0.21
C GLN A 21 0.97 -10.56 1.73
N GLY A 22 0.07 -9.82 2.36
CA GLY A 22 0.10 -9.55 3.78
C GLY A 22 0.14 -10.82 4.66
N PRO A 23 -0.84 -11.75 4.56
CA PRO A 23 -0.83 -13.00 5.32
C PRO A 23 0.38 -13.89 5.05
N ILE A 24 0.87 -13.92 3.81
CA ILE A 24 2.07 -14.70 3.44
C ILE A 24 3.29 -14.15 4.18
N VAL A 25 3.50 -12.82 4.16
CA VAL A 25 4.62 -12.18 4.86
C VAL A 25 4.49 -12.33 6.36
N ALA A 26 3.28 -12.21 6.93
CA ALA A 26 3.05 -12.42 8.36
C ALA A 26 3.40 -13.87 8.78
N GLN A 27 2.99 -14.87 8.00
CA GLN A 27 3.36 -16.27 8.25
C GLN A 27 4.87 -16.50 8.13
N MET A 28 5.51 -15.95 7.09
CA MET A 28 6.97 -16.01 6.91
C MET A 28 7.68 -15.39 8.12
N SER A 29 7.23 -14.23 8.57
CA SER A 29 7.82 -13.49 9.69
C SER A 29 7.71 -14.25 11.02
N GLN A 30 6.65 -15.06 11.22
CA GLN A 30 6.55 -15.95 12.37
C GLN A 30 7.62 -17.06 12.38
N ARG A 31 8.08 -17.47 11.20
CA ARG A 31 9.11 -18.53 11.07
C ARG A 31 10.54 -18.03 11.18
N ILE A 32 10.83 -16.85 10.60
CA ILE A 32 12.20 -16.34 10.47
C ILE A 32 12.43 -14.98 11.15
N GLY A 33 11.40 -14.43 11.78
CA GLY A 33 11.46 -13.11 12.45
C GLY A 33 10.95 -11.95 11.58
N ASN A 34 10.43 -10.91 12.24
CA ASN A 34 9.74 -9.80 11.58
C ASN A 34 10.65 -9.02 10.61
N ALA A 35 11.88 -8.71 11.03
CA ALA A 35 12.82 -7.99 10.19
C ALA A 35 13.28 -8.84 8.98
N ALA A 36 13.53 -10.14 9.21
CA ALA A 36 13.94 -11.06 8.14
C ALA A 36 12.80 -11.27 7.12
N GLY A 37 11.56 -11.49 7.56
CA GLY A 37 10.41 -11.60 6.66
C GLY A 37 10.17 -10.33 5.86
N THR A 38 10.26 -9.16 6.49
CA THR A 38 10.17 -7.87 5.83
C THR A 38 11.29 -7.68 4.81
N PHE A 39 12.52 -8.07 5.12
CA PHE A 39 13.64 -8.02 4.19
C PHE A 39 13.42 -8.92 2.97
N VAL A 40 13.03 -10.17 3.17
CA VAL A 40 12.80 -11.12 2.07
C VAL A 40 11.72 -10.63 1.10
N VAL A 41 10.61 -10.07 1.59
CA VAL A 41 9.55 -9.56 0.71
C VAL A 41 10.03 -8.36 -0.12
N HIS A 42 10.85 -7.48 0.45
CA HIS A 42 11.38 -6.35 -0.31
C HIS A 42 12.42 -6.78 -1.34
N VAL A 43 13.30 -7.72 -1.01
CA VAL A 43 14.29 -8.25 -1.95
C VAL A 43 13.60 -8.98 -3.12
N SER A 44 12.62 -9.85 -2.83
CA SER A 44 11.89 -10.55 -3.89
C SER A 44 11.13 -9.57 -4.82
N GLY A 45 10.51 -8.55 -4.24
CA GLY A 45 9.87 -7.48 -5.00
C GLY A 45 10.87 -6.67 -5.84
N ALA A 46 12.03 -6.32 -5.26
CA ALA A 46 13.10 -5.61 -5.96
C ALA A 46 13.66 -6.42 -7.12
N LEU A 47 13.85 -7.74 -6.94
CA LEU A 47 14.31 -8.62 -8.02
C LEU A 47 13.31 -8.66 -9.18
N LEU A 48 12.01 -8.82 -8.88
CA LEU A 48 10.98 -8.81 -9.92
C LEU A 48 10.90 -7.45 -10.64
N ALA A 49 10.96 -6.35 -9.89
CA ALA A 49 10.97 -5.01 -10.46
C ALA A 49 12.21 -4.77 -11.33
N GLY A 50 13.38 -5.27 -10.89
CA GLY A 50 14.63 -5.21 -11.65
C GLY A 50 14.56 -5.99 -12.96
N MET A 51 13.99 -7.20 -12.94
CA MET A 51 13.77 -7.99 -14.16
C MET A 51 12.82 -7.26 -15.12
N LEU A 52 11.75 -6.68 -14.61
CA LEU A 52 10.80 -5.90 -15.42
C LEU A 52 11.46 -4.65 -16.02
N LEU A 53 12.26 -3.94 -15.22
CA LEU A 53 13.04 -2.78 -15.68
C LEU A 53 14.00 -3.17 -16.80
N ALA A 54 14.75 -4.27 -16.64
CA ALA A 54 15.66 -4.79 -17.66
C ALA A 54 14.91 -5.18 -18.94
N ALA A 55 13.77 -5.86 -18.81
CA ALA A 55 12.92 -6.24 -19.95
C ALA A 55 12.37 -5.04 -20.73
N ARG A 56 12.25 -3.88 -20.06
CA ARG A 56 11.84 -2.59 -20.67
C ARG A 56 13.02 -1.72 -21.11
N GLY A 57 14.22 -2.27 -21.22
CA GLY A 57 15.41 -1.53 -21.67
C GLY A 57 15.95 -0.53 -20.66
N GLY A 58 15.63 -0.68 -19.37
CA GLY A 58 16.11 0.19 -18.30
C GLY A 58 15.36 1.50 -18.13
N GLU A 59 14.40 1.80 -19.03
CA GLU A 59 13.64 3.06 -19.03
C GLU A 59 14.55 4.30 -18.83
N GLN A 60 14.28 5.17 -17.86
CA GLN A 60 15.08 6.36 -17.55
C GLN A 60 15.76 6.27 -16.18
N ILE A 61 16.16 5.07 -15.77
CA ILE A 61 16.78 4.83 -14.45
C ILE A 61 18.03 5.67 -14.21
N GLN A 62 18.77 6.03 -15.28
CA GLN A 62 19.94 6.92 -15.19
C GLN A 62 19.62 8.28 -14.55
N ASN A 63 18.35 8.71 -14.57
CA ASN A 63 17.89 9.96 -13.97
C ASN A 63 17.60 9.85 -12.47
N TRP A 64 17.88 8.71 -11.82
CA TRP A 64 17.58 8.50 -10.40
C TRP A 64 18.17 9.58 -9.47
N ARG A 65 19.28 10.21 -9.87
CA ARG A 65 19.92 11.30 -9.09
C ARG A 65 19.13 12.60 -9.07
N SER A 66 18.17 12.78 -9.99
CA SER A 66 17.27 13.94 -10.01
C SER A 66 16.08 13.79 -9.05
N LEU A 67 15.91 12.61 -8.46
CA LEU A 67 14.82 12.36 -7.51
C LEU A 67 15.06 13.10 -6.19
N SER A 68 14.00 13.69 -5.65
CA SER A 68 14.03 14.22 -4.30
C SER A 68 14.29 13.11 -3.29
N TRP A 69 14.93 13.44 -2.17
CA TRP A 69 15.30 12.46 -1.13
C TRP A 69 14.10 11.62 -0.62
N TYR A 70 12.92 12.23 -0.50
CA TYR A 70 11.71 11.54 -0.06
C TYR A 70 11.16 10.54 -1.09
N MET A 71 11.37 10.80 -2.40
CA MET A 71 11.01 9.87 -3.47
C MET A 71 11.92 8.63 -3.42
N ALA A 72 13.23 8.85 -3.32
CA ALA A 72 14.19 7.76 -3.22
C ALA A 72 14.01 6.94 -1.92
N GLY A 73 13.59 7.60 -0.82
CA GLY A 73 13.35 6.97 0.47
C GLY A 73 11.97 6.37 0.66
N SER A 74 11.07 6.42 -0.35
CA SER A 74 9.68 5.98 -0.21
C SER A 74 9.51 4.50 0.17
N GLY A 75 10.48 3.65 -0.13
CA GLY A 75 10.53 2.24 0.30
C GLY A 75 10.45 2.06 1.82
N PHE A 76 10.85 3.08 2.60
CA PHE A 76 10.70 3.08 4.06
C PHE A 76 9.25 2.80 4.50
N PHE A 77 8.27 3.38 3.81
CA PHE A 77 6.85 3.15 4.13
C PHE A 77 6.43 1.70 3.92
N GLY A 78 7.03 1.00 2.96
CA GLY A 78 6.82 -0.44 2.78
C GLY A 78 7.32 -1.25 3.97
N VAL A 79 8.49 -0.90 4.52
CA VAL A 79 9.01 -1.54 5.73
C VAL A 79 8.07 -1.32 6.92
N VAL A 80 7.61 -0.08 7.13
CA VAL A 80 6.64 0.25 8.19
C VAL A 80 5.36 -0.56 8.02
N LEU A 81 4.82 -0.64 6.80
CA LEU A 81 3.62 -1.41 6.48
C LEU A 81 3.76 -2.88 6.89
N TYR A 82 4.84 -3.55 6.48
CA TYR A 82 5.02 -4.97 6.79
C TYR A 82 5.31 -5.24 8.26
N LEU A 83 6.07 -4.40 8.94
CA LEU A 83 6.26 -4.51 10.39
C LEU A 83 4.92 -4.35 11.13
N THR A 84 4.07 -3.44 10.68
CA THR A 84 2.72 -3.27 11.23
C THR A 84 1.84 -4.49 10.98
N LEU A 85 1.82 -5.01 9.75
CA LEU A 85 1.06 -6.23 9.40
C LEU A 85 1.55 -7.45 10.17
N ASN A 86 2.85 -7.63 10.31
CA ASN A 86 3.45 -8.71 11.09
C ASN A 86 3.06 -8.66 12.58
N HIS A 87 2.78 -7.47 13.10
CA HIS A 87 2.31 -7.28 14.45
C HIS A 87 0.79 -7.49 14.59
N THR A 88 0.02 -6.97 13.65
CA THR A 88 -1.45 -6.90 13.76
C THR A 88 -2.13 -8.19 13.30
N MET A 89 -1.68 -8.80 12.20
CA MET A 89 -2.34 -9.99 11.63
C MET A 89 -2.41 -11.19 12.60
N PRO A 90 -1.35 -11.56 13.36
CA PRO A 90 -1.44 -12.66 14.28
C PRO A 90 -2.39 -12.40 15.46
N ARG A 91 -2.71 -11.13 15.75
CA ARG A 91 -3.55 -10.71 16.88
C ARG A 91 -5.00 -10.51 16.51
N LEU A 92 -5.25 -9.95 15.33
CA LEU A 92 -6.58 -9.49 14.89
C LEU A 92 -7.14 -10.31 13.73
N GLY A 93 -6.33 -11.19 13.14
CA GLY A 93 -6.65 -11.86 11.90
C GLY A 93 -6.40 -10.97 10.67
N ALA A 94 -6.36 -11.59 9.49
CA ALA A 94 -6.01 -10.92 8.25
C ALA A 94 -7.02 -9.83 7.86
N THR A 95 -8.32 -10.12 7.96
CA THR A 95 -9.39 -9.20 7.54
C THR A 95 -9.36 -7.91 8.37
N ALA A 96 -9.28 -8.02 9.70
CA ALA A 96 -9.25 -6.86 10.59
C ALA A 96 -7.97 -6.04 10.41
N ALA A 97 -6.81 -6.69 10.31
CA ALA A 97 -5.54 -6.00 10.07
C ALA A 97 -5.54 -5.23 8.74
N LEU A 98 -6.04 -5.84 7.67
CA LEU A 98 -6.16 -5.18 6.37
C LEU A 98 -7.18 -4.03 6.40
N ALA A 99 -8.31 -4.19 7.08
CA ALA A 99 -9.29 -3.12 7.22
C ALA A 99 -8.69 -1.89 7.90
N LEU A 100 -7.90 -2.06 8.96
CA LEU A 100 -7.20 -0.96 9.63
C LEU A 100 -6.19 -0.27 8.71
N ILE A 101 -5.43 -1.02 7.93
CA ILE A 101 -4.49 -0.47 6.95
C ILE A 101 -5.22 0.35 5.89
N ILE A 102 -6.33 -0.16 5.35
CA ILE A 102 -7.14 0.55 4.35
C ILE A 102 -7.69 1.86 4.91
N ILE A 103 -8.20 1.87 6.14
CA ILE A 103 -8.68 3.08 6.82
C ILE A 103 -7.55 4.12 6.91
N GLY A 104 -6.36 3.72 7.35
CA GLY A 104 -5.20 4.61 7.45
C GLY A 104 -4.76 5.14 6.08
N GLN A 105 -4.71 4.30 5.06
CA GLN A 105 -4.36 4.69 3.69
C GLN A 105 -5.36 5.68 3.09
N LEU A 106 -6.65 5.47 3.31
CA LEU A 106 -7.69 6.37 2.80
C LEU A 106 -7.68 7.71 3.52
N ALA A 107 -7.49 7.71 4.84
CA ALA A 107 -7.33 8.95 5.59
C ALA A 107 -6.16 9.78 5.05
N MET A 108 -5.01 9.15 4.84
CA MET A 108 -3.84 9.82 4.26
C MET A 108 -4.09 10.24 2.80
N GLY A 109 -4.75 9.41 2.00
CA GLY A 109 -5.13 9.74 0.62
C GLY A 109 -6.01 10.99 0.53
N ILE A 110 -6.99 11.13 1.44
CA ILE A 110 -7.85 12.34 1.52
C ILE A 110 -7.01 13.58 1.83
N LEU A 111 -6.05 13.48 2.76
CA LEU A 111 -5.14 14.59 3.09
C LEU A 111 -4.23 14.96 1.90
N ILE A 112 -3.65 13.97 1.24
CA ILE A 112 -2.81 14.15 0.05
C ILE A 112 -3.60 14.88 -1.04
N ASP A 113 -4.79 14.41 -1.36
CA ASP A 113 -5.66 15.00 -2.37
C ASP A 113 -6.10 16.44 -1.99
N HIS A 114 -6.45 16.65 -0.72
CA HIS A 114 -6.94 17.96 -0.27
C HIS A 114 -5.88 19.05 -0.37
N PHE A 115 -4.67 18.73 0.07
CA PHE A 115 -3.54 19.68 0.11
C PHE A 115 -2.65 19.62 -1.14
N GLY A 116 -2.89 18.71 -2.08
CA GLY A 116 -2.03 18.52 -3.26
C GLY A 116 -0.62 18.08 -2.90
N LEU A 117 -0.45 17.30 -1.81
CA LEU A 117 0.86 16.88 -1.34
C LEU A 117 1.55 15.99 -2.38
N PHE A 118 2.88 16.06 -2.42
CA PHE A 118 3.72 15.27 -3.33
C PHE A 118 3.43 15.49 -4.82
N GLY A 119 2.81 16.63 -5.19
CA GLY A 119 2.44 16.94 -6.57
C GLY A 119 1.12 16.31 -7.04
N ALA A 120 0.31 15.77 -6.12
CA ALA A 120 -1.02 15.28 -6.44
C ALA A 120 -1.95 16.42 -6.89
N ALA A 121 -2.89 16.10 -7.79
CA ALA A 121 -3.92 17.06 -8.17
C ALA A 121 -4.79 17.41 -6.97
N VAL A 122 -4.95 18.71 -6.71
CA VAL A 122 -5.79 19.19 -5.59
C VAL A 122 -7.25 18.79 -5.82
N ARG A 123 -7.79 18.04 -4.88
CA ARG A 123 -9.20 17.63 -4.84
C ARG A 123 -9.75 17.91 -3.44
N PRO A 124 -10.42 19.05 -3.22
CA PRO A 124 -10.95 19.43 -1.91
C PRO A 124 -11.85 18.35 -1.32
N ILE A 125 -11.83 18.26 0.01
CA ILE A 125 -12.73 17.37 0.74
C ILE A 125 -14.17 17.83 0.47
N ASP A 126 -15.01 16.90 0.03
CA ASP A 126 -16.44 17.09 -0.15
C ASP A 126 -17.24 16.16 0.79
N ILE A 127 -18.54 16.41 0.89
CA ILE A 127 -19.42 15.63 1.78
C ILE A 127 -19.47 14.16 1.40
N THR A 128 -19.37 13.84 0.11
CA THR A 128 -19.41 12.45 -0.38
C THR A 128 -18.18 11.66 0.11
N ARG A 129 -17.00 12.30 0.09
CA ARG A 129 -15.74 11.72 0.60
C ARG A 129 -15.79 11.52 2.11
N VAL A 130 -16.36 12.49 2.84
CA VAL A 130 -16.53 12.38 4.30
C VAL A 130 -17.47 11.22 4.64
N ILE A 131 -18.61 11.10 3.97
CA ILE A 131 -19.53 9.98 4.16
C ILE A 131 -18.86 8.65 3.80
N GLY A 132 -18.15 8.57 2.67
CA GLY A 132 -17.43 7.37 2.27
C GLY A 132 -16.39 6.93 3.31
N ALA A 133 -15.59 7.86 3.84
CA ALA A 133 -14.64 7.59 4.90
C ALA A 133 -15.32 7.13 6.20
N ALA A 134 -16.41 7.76 6.58
CA ALA A 134 -17.17 7.37 7.77
C ALA A 134 -17.75 5.96 7.65
N LEU A 135 -18.30 5.60 6.49
CA LEU A 135 -18.81 4.24 6.22
C LEU A 135 -17.68 3.18 6.28
N LEU A 136 -16.48 3.50 5.78
CA LEU A 136 -15.34 2.61 5.85
C LEU A 136 -14.86 2.40 7.30
N ILE A 137 -14.83 3.47 8.10
CA ILE A 137 -14.51 3.38 9.52
C ILE A 137 -15.56 2.55 10.25
N ALA A 138 -16.85 2.81 10.01
CA ALA A 138 -17.93 2.04 10.59
C ALA A 138 -17.87 0.55 10.19
N GLY A 139 -17.65 0.25 8.91
CA GLY A 139 -17.45 -1.12 8.44
C GLY A 139 -16.23 -1.79 9.07
N GLY A 140 -15.11 -1.08 9.18
CA GLY A 140 -13.90 -1.57 9.84
C GLY A 140 -14.12 -1.87 11.32
N THR A 141 -14.86 -1.05 12.05
CA THR A 141 -15.19 -1.29 13.46
C THR A 141 -16.10 -2.51 13.66
N LEU A 142 -16.99 -2.79 12.70
CA LEU A 142 -17.81 -4.01 12.71
C LEU A 142 -16.97 -5.27 12.49
N ILE A 143 -15.94 -5.20 11.66
CA ILE A 143 -15.02 -6.32 11.38
C ILE A 143 -14.14 -6.63 12.61
N LEU A 144 -13.87 -5.64 13.46
CA LEU A 144 -13.05 -5.77 14.66
C LEU A 144 -13.77 -6.44 15.83
N ARG A 145 -15.10 -6.61 15.76
CA ARG A 145 -15.93 -7.28 16.78
C ARG A 145 -15.97 -8.78 16.58
#